data_f78e01ce301b6f01b93968a55e70d05c
#
_entry.id   f78e01ce301b6f01b93968a55e70d05c
#
_cell.length_a   1.000
_cell.length_b   1.000
_cell.length_c   1.000
_cell.angle_alpha   90.00
_cell.angle_beta   90.00
_cell.angle_gamma   90.00
#
_symmetry.space_group_name_H-M   'P 1'
#
loop_
_entity.id
_entity.type
_entity.pdbx_description
1 polymer ?
#
loop_
_entity_poly.entity_id
_entity_poly.type
_entity_poly.pdbx_seq_one_letter_code
_entity_poly.pdbx_strand_id
1 'polypeptide(L)'
;MRRPDPVQAVVFDFDGLLADTEKPWGVAEQAMFTSRGVPYGDTERHLFLGTAVAETARIMAEYFDEPQPVVLADLMQRARVELRRDAPPMPDAVELLGLLRSRVPYAVASNTPRELLDISLNGSGLAALVDIVVAGDEVPNGKPAPDAYLRACELLGVAPGDAIAIEDSRTGAAAARAAGLWVAMIPSGPSDPSDAHAFLSSLDDPALHAWLALG
;
A
#
# COMPACT_ATOMS: atom_id res chain seq x y z
N MET A 1 12.74 17.99 3.01
CA MET A 1 12.31 17.94 4.43
C MET A 1 13.37 17.20 5.23
N ARG A 2 13.64 17.57 6.48
CA ARG A 2 14.56 16.82 7.33
C ARG A 2 13.83 15.66 7.99
N ARG A 3 14.47 14.49 8.11
CA ARG A 3 13.93 13.34 8.83
C ARG A 3 13.66 13.71 10.30
N PRO A 4 12.52 13.31 10.88
CA PRO A 4 12.28 13.52 12.32
C PRO A 4 13.30 12.74 13.17
N ASP A 5 13.69 13.33 14.29
CA ASP A 5 14.62 12.72 15.24
C ASP A 5 14.27 13.18 16.67
N PRO A 6 13.70 12.31 17.52
CA PRO A 6 13.37 10.91 17.23
C PRO A 6 12.19 10.75 16.27
N VAL A 7 12.09 9.58 15.61
CA VAL A 7 10.90 9.17 14.88
C VAL A 7 9.82 8.76 15.89
N GLN A 8 8.65 9.40 15.84
CA GLN A 8 7.58 9.13 16.80
C GLN A 8 6.61 8.05 16.33
N ALA A 9 6.47 7.86 15.00
CA ALA A 9 5.62 6.83 14.43
C ALA A 9 6.06 6.42 13.02
N VAL A 10 5.62 5.24 12.58
CA VAL A 10 5.79 4.75 11.21
C VAL A 10 4.43 4.49 10.59
N VAL A 11 4.23 4.95 9.35
CA VAL A 11 3.06 4.58 8.55
C VAL A 11 3.53 3.80 7.34
N PHE A 12 3.12 2.56 7.25
CA PHE A 12 3.45 1.66 6.14
C PHE A 12 2.36 1.68 5.08
N ASP A 13 2.74 1.63 3.82
CA ASP A 13 1.87 1.04 2.82
C ASP A 13 1.72 -0.46 3.08
N PHE A 14 0.80 -1.11 2.37
CA PHE A 14 0.54 -2.55 2.53
C PHE A 14 0.88 -3.34 1.28
N ASP A 15 0.29 -2.96 0.14
CA ASP A 15 0.30 -3.74 -1.09
C ASP A 15 1.66 -3.63 -1.79
N GLY A 16 2.38 -4.76 -1.94
CA GLY A 16 3.74 -4.77 -2.49
C GLY A 16 4.84 -4.37 -1.50
N LEU A 17 4.49 -3.85 -0.32
CA LEU A 17 5.44 -3.47 0.74
C LEU A 17 5.46 -4.44 1.92
N LEU A 18 4.31 -4.68 2.56
CA LEU A 18 4.17 -5.60 3.69
C LEU A 18 3.69 -6.98 3.27
N ALA A 19 2.89 -7.07 2.20
CA ALA A 19 2.42 -8.33 1.63
C ALA A 19 2.56 -8.33 0.10
N ASP A 20 2.91 -9.50 -0.48
CA ASP A 20 2.97 -9.70 -1.93
C ASP A 20 1.54 -9.87 -2.48
N THR A 21 0.87 -8.73 -2.64
CA THR A 21 -0.49 -8.65 -3.20
C THR A 21 -0.51 -8.29 -4.69
N GLU A 22 0.61 -7.83 -5.25
CA GLU A 22 0.69 -7.45 -6.67
C GLU A 22 0.39 -8.62 -7.60
N LYS A 23 0.89 -9.82 -7.26
CA LYS A 23 0.66 -11.02 -8.06
C LYS A 23 -0.81 -11.43 -8.09
N PRO A 24 -1.52 -11.62 -6.96
CA PRO A 24 -2.96 -11.90 -6.96
C PRO A 24 -3.79 -10.80 -7.63
N TRP A 25 -3.47 -9.51 -7.44
CA TRP A 25 -4.11 -8.43 -8.17
C TRP A 25 -3.93 -8.58 -9.68
N GLY A 26 -2.69 -8.81 -10.16
CA GLY A 26 -2.40 -9.01 -11.58
C GLY A 26 -3.15 -10.21 -12.18
N VAL A 27 -3.34 -11.31 -11.42
CA VAL A 27 -4.15 -12.46 -11.86
C VAL A 27 -5.62 -12.08 -12.01
N ALA A 28 -6.18 -11.34 -11.04
CA ALA A 28 -7.57 -10.88 -11.10
C ALA A 28 -7.80 -9.94 -12.30
N GLU A 29 -6.91 -8.97 -12.50
CA GLU A 29 -6.93 -8.03 -13.61
C GLU A 29 -6.82 -8.75 -14.97
N GLN A 30 -5.85 -9.63 -15.13
CA GLN A 30 -5.69 -10.42 -16.35
C GLN A 30 -6.94 -11.24 -16.66
N ALA A 31 -7.59 -11.82 -15.64
CA ALA A 31 -8.82 -12.58 -15.81
C ALA A 31 -9.99 -11.69 -16.25
N MET A 32 -10.04 -10.42 -15.80
CA MET A 32 -11.02 -9.41 -16.26
C MET A 32 -10.91 -9.18 -17.77
N PHE A 33 -9.69 -8.94 -18.25
CA PHE A 33 -9.41 -8.67 -19.67
C PHE A 33 -9.63 -9.94 -20.52
N THR A 34 -9.12 -11.09 -20.07
CA THR A 34 -9.25 -12.35 -20.78
C THR A 34 -10.72 -12.75 -20.97
N SER A 35 -11.57 -12.60 -19.95
CA SER A 35 -12.99 -12.95 -20.02
C SER A 35 -13.79 -12.07 -21.01
N ARG A 36 -13.24 -10.93 -21.38
CA ARG A 36 -13.83 -9.96 -22.33
C ARG A 36 -13.15 -9.95 -23.70
N GLY A 37 -12.13 -10.83 -23.90
CA GLY A 37 -11.38 -10.90 -25.14
C GLY A 37 -10.53 -9.66 -25.44
N VAL A 38 -10.22 -8.85 -24.42
CA VAL A 38 -9.38 -7.64 -24.50
C VAL A 38 -7.94 -8.03 -24.19
N PRO A 39 -6.93 -7.55 -24.94
CA PRO A 39 -5.52 -7.77 -24.62
C PRO A 39 -5.16 -7.16 -23.25
N TYR A 40 -4.29 -7.84 -22.50
CA TYR A 40 -3.72 -7.37 -21.26
C TYR A 40 -2.21 -7.59 -21.28
N GLY A 41 -1.45 -6.57 -20.95
CA GLY A 41 0.00 -6.60 -20.97
C GLY A 41 0.61 -5.67 -19.92
N ASP A 42 1.92 -5.45 -20.06
CA ASP A 42 2.67 -4.62 -19.12
C ASP A 42 2.15 -3.16 -19.06
N THR A 43 1.64 -2.64 -20.17
CA THR A 43 1.08 -1.28 -20.23
C THR A 43 -0.12 -1.15 -19.30
N GLU A 44 -1.09 -2.07 -19.40
CA GLU A 44 -2.28 -2.06 -18.56
C GLU A 44 -1.92 -2.32 -17.10
N ARG A 45 -1.03 -3.28 -16.84
CA ARG A 45 -0.56 -3.57 -15.49
C ARG A 45 0.06 -2.35 -14.81
N HIS A 46 0.90 -1.60 -15.51
CA HIS A 46 1.53 -0.39 -14.95
C HIS A 46 0.52 0.73 -14.64
N LEU A 47 -0.60 0.79 -15.38
CA LEU A 47 -1.67 1.76 -15.11
C LEU A 47 -2.40 1.49 -13.78
N PHE A 48 -2.41 0.24 -13.33
CA PHE A 48 -3.18 -0.17 -12.16
C PHE A 48 -2.37 -0.22 -10.87
N LEU A 49 -1.04 -0.30 -10.96
CA LEU A 49 -0.16 -0.33 -9.78
C LEU A 49 -0.35 0.88 -8.87
N GLY A 50 -0.65 0.62 -7.59
CA GLY A 50 -0.85 1.65 -6.57
C GLY A 50 -2.10 2.52 -6.77
N THR A 51 -2.95 2.19 -7.76
CA THR A 51 -4.18 2.93 -8.06
C THR A 51 -5.32 2.43 -7.15
N ALA A 52 -6.18 3.36 -6.71
CA ALA A 52 -7.38 2.97 -5.96
C ALA A 52 -8.30 2.07 -6.81
N VAL A 53 -8.85 1.02 -6.20
CA VAL A 53 -9.63 -0.01 -6.90
C VAL A 53 -10.80 0.56 -7.70
N ALA A 54 -11.46 1.61 -7.17
CA ALA A 54 -12.55 2.30 -7.88
C ALA A 54 -12.05 3.00 -9.16
N GLU A 55 -10.85 3.56 -9.14
CA GLU A 55 -10.23 4.20 -10.31
C GLU A 55 -9.73 3.15 -11.32
N THR A 56 -9.15 2.06 -10.84
CA THR A 56 -8.81 0.90 -11.69
C THR A 56 -10.05 0.41 -12.43
N ALA A 57 -11.17 0.22 -11.72
CA ALA A 57 -12.43 -0.19 -12.33
C ALA A 57 -12.98 0.85 -13.31
N ARG A 58 -12.79 2.15 -13.08
CA ARG A 58 -13.17 3.21 -14.00
C ARG A 58 -12.38 3.11 -15.31
N ILE A 59 -11.07 2.94 -15.21
CA ILE A 59 -10.20 2.76 -16.39
C ILE A 59 -10.58 1.50 -17.16
N MET A 60 -10.76 0.36 -16.47
CA MET A 60 -11.18 -0.90 -17.09
C MET A 60 -12.55 -0.78 -17.77
N ALA A 61 -13.48 -0.02 -17.21
CA ALA A 61 -14.81 0.22 -17.78
C ALA A 61 -14.73 0.87 -19.18
N GLU A 62 -13.75 1.74 -19.40
CA GLU A 62 -13.48 2.34 -20.72
C GLU A 62 -12.92 1.31 -21.70
N TYR A 63 -12.03 0.40 -21.26
CA TYR A 63 -11.52 -0.70 -22.10
C TYR A 63 -12.62 -1.69 -22.52
N PHE A 64 -13.61 -1.91 -21.64
CA PHE A 64 -14.63 -2.94 -21.84
C PHE A 64 -15.93 -2.40 -22.43
N ASP A 65 -16.10 -1.10 -22.51
CA ASP A 65 -17.38 -0.43 -22.85
C ASP A 65 -18.53 -0.93 -21.94
N GLU A 66 -18.24 -1.05 -20.64
CA GLU A 66 -19.17 -1.53 -19.61
C GLU A 66 -19.38 -0.48 -18.52
N PRO A 67 -20.51 -0.49 -17.79
CA PRO A 67 -20.72 0.40 -16.65
C PRO A 67 -19.71 0.14 -15.53
N GLN A 68 -19.04 1.18 -15.02
CA GLN A 68 -18.07 1.09 -13.93
C GLN A 68 -18.55 0.26 -12.72
N PRO A 69 -19.80 0.37 -12.21
CA PRO A 69 -20.25 -0.43 -11.07
C PRO A 69 -20.22 -1.95 -11.34
N VAL A 70 -20.47 -2.37 -12.58
CA VAL A 70 -20.43 -3.78 -12.99
C VAL A 70 -18.98 -4.27 -13.00
N VAL A 71 -18.08 -3.47 -13.58
CA VAL A 71 -16.64 -3.77 -13.63
C VAL A 71 -16.04 -3.81 -12.23
N LEU A 72 -16.40 -2.85 -11.38
CA LEU A 72 -15.94 -2.82 -9.98
C LEU A 72 -16.37 -4.07 -9.21
N ALA A 73 -17.63 -4.46 -9.33
CA ALA A 73 -18.16 -5.65 -8.63
C ALA A 73 -17.44 -6.94 -9.08
N ASP A 74 -17.18 -7.11 -10.39
CA ASP A 74 -16.45 -8.26 -10.93
C ASP A 74 -14.99 -8.25 -10.48
N LEU A 75 -14.31 -7.10 -10.54
CA LEU A 75 -12.92 -6.94 -10.07
C LEU A 75 -12.79 -7.30 -8.59
N MET A 76 -13.66 -6.74 -7.75
CA MET A 76 -13.69 -7.02 -6.30
C MET A 76 -13.91 -8.51 -6.01
N GLN A 77 -14.79 -9.18 -6.76
CA GLN A 77 -15.03 -10.59 -6.57
C GLN A 77 -13.81 -11.46 -6.96
N ARG A 78 -13.14 -11.14 -8.07
CA ARG A 78 -11.93 -11.85 -8.52
C ARG A 78 -10.77 -11.62 -7.57
N ALA A 79 -10.52 -10.36 -7.20
CA ALA A 79 -9.49 -10.01 -6.23
C ALA A 79 -9.68 -10.73 -4.90
N ARG A 80 -10.92 -10.83 -4.39
CA ARG A 80 -11.25 -11.60 -3.18
C ARG A 80 -10.82 -13.08 -3.27
N VAL A 81 -11.00 -13.69 -4.42
CA VAL A 81 -10.61 -15.10 -4.64
C VAL A 81 -9.09 -15.25 -4.63
N GLU A 82 -8.41 -14.42 -5.39
CA GLU A 82 -6.95 -14.51 -5.56
C GLU A 82 -6.19 -14.10 -4.29
N LEU A 83 -6.61 -13.04 -3.60
CA LEU A 83 -6.00 -12.60 -2.33
C LEU A 83 -6.17 -13.63 -1.20
N ARG A 84 -7.30 -14.36 -1.17
CA ARG A 84 -7.46 -15.48 -0.23
C ARG A 84 -6.55 -16.66 -0.54
N ARG A 85 -6.19 -16.82 -1.80
CA ARG A 85 -5.38 -17.94 -2.28
C ARG A 85 -3.90 -17.74 -2.02
N ASP A 86 -3.39 -16.52 -2.26
CA ASP A 86 -1.95 -16.24 -2.24
C ASP A 86 -1.73 -14.75 -1.96
N ALA A 87 -1.38 -14.41 -0.74
CA ALA A 87 -0.95 -13.06 -0.34
C ALA A 87 0.06 -13.20 0.81
N PRO A 88 1.24 -13.81 0.56
CA PRO A 88 2.23 -14.01 1.62
C PRO A 88 2.80 -12.68 2.11
N PRO A 89 3.34 -12.63 3.34
CA PRO A 89 4.07 -11.45 3.79
C PRO A 89 5.32 -11.25 2.92
N MET A 90 5.68 -9.99 2.71
CA MET A 90 6.97 -9.66 2.11
C MET A 90 8.12 -10.09 3.02
N PRO A 91 9.32 -10.37 2.46
CA PRO A 91 10.50 -10.65 3.27
C PRO A 91 10.69 -9.60 4.37
N ASP A 92 11.03 -10.04 5.57
CA ASP A 92 11.33 -9.23 6.76
C ASP A 92 10.14 -8.46 7.35
N ALA A 93 8.94 -8.48 6.73
CA ALA A 93 7.77 -7.73 7.21
C ALA A 93 7.33 -8.19 8.62
N VAL A 94 7.25 -9.49 8.85
CA VAL A 94 6.85 -10.05 10.15
C VAL A 94 7.87 -9.69 11.25
N GLU A 95 9.17 -9.78 10.92
CA GLU A 95 10.25 -9.48 11.86
C GLU A 95 10.27 -7.99 12.20
N LEU A 96 10.21 -7.11 11.21
CA LEU A 96 10.20 -5.67 11.43
C LEU A 96 9.01 -5.24 12.28
N LEU A 97 7.79 -5.66 11.94
CA LEU A 97 6.59 -5.31 12.71
C LEU A 97 6.65 -5.86 14.14
N GLY A 98 7.19 -7.07 14.32
CA GLY A 98 7.45 -7.66 15.64
C GLY A 98 8.42 -6.83 16.48
N LEU A 99 9.50 -6.31 15.88
CA LEU A 99 10.47 -5.44 16.56
C LEU A 99 9.86 -4.07 16.92
N LEU A 100 8.99 -3.52 16.06
CA LEU A 100 8.36 -2.21 16.28
C LEU A 100 7.32 -2.23 17.39
N ARG A 101 6.60 -3.33 17.56
CA ARG A 101 5.39 -3.41 18.41
C ARG A 101 5.55 -2.84 19.82
N SER A 102 6.74 -2.92 20.41
CA SER A 102 7.04 -2.40 21.75
C SER A 102 7.90 -1.15 21.78
N ARG A 103 8.27 -0.60 20.62
CA ARG A 103 9.27 0.46 20.50
C ARG A 103 8.75 1.72 19.84
N VAL A 104 8.11 1.58 18.67
CA VAL A 104 7.63 2.70 17.88
C VAL A 104 6.20 2.41 17.41
N PRO A 105 5.22 3.26 17.71
CA PRO A 105 3.86 3.12 17.19
C PRO A 105 3.85 3.07 15.66
N TYR A 106 2.99 2.24 15.08
CA TYR A 106 2.86 2.20 13.63
C TYR A 106 1.43 1.90 13.18
N ALA A 107 1.15 2.26 11.93
CA ALA A 107 -0.11 2.01 11.26
C ALA A 107 0.12 1.55 9.82
N VAL A 108 -0.90 0.96 9.24
CA VAL A 108 -0.99 0.66 7.80
C VAL A 108 -1.95 1.65 7.14
N ALA A 109 -1.58 2.17 5.97
CA ALA A 109 -2.42 3.00 5.12
C ALA A 109 -2.37 2.47 3.68
N SER A 110 -3.49 1.92 3.16
CA SER A 110 -3.58 1.32 1.83
C SER A 110 -4.72 1.93 1.01
N ASN A 111 -4.60 1.89 -0.32
CA ASN A 111 -5.69 2.18 -1.26
C ASN A 111 -6.68 1.01 -1.42
N THR A 112 -6.34 -0.16 -0.89
CA THR A 112 -7.19 -1.34 -0.95
C THR A 112 -8.40 -1.17 -0.01
N PRO A 113 -9.64 -1.50 -0.49
CA PRO A 113 -10.83 -1.46 0.35
C PRO A 113 -10.71 -2.39 1.57
N ARG A 114 -11.36 -2.00 2.68
CA ARG A 114 -11.32 -2.69 3.99
C ARG A 114 -11.51 -4.20 3.87
N GLU A 115 -12.52 -4.64 3.13
CA GLU A 115 -12.80 -6.07 2.97
C GLU A 115 -11.62 -6.86 2.39
N LEU A 116 -10.98 -6.34 1.33
CA LEU A 116 -9.86 -7.02 0.67
C LEU A 116 -8.57 -6.87 1.47
N LEU A 117 -8.38 -5.75 2.12
CA LEU A 117 -7.24 -5.52 3.00
C LEU A 117 -7.27 -6.48 4.21
N ASP A 118 -8.43 -6.69 4.83
CA ASP A 118 -8.59 -7.66 5.92
C ASP A 118 -8.33 -9.11 5.47
N ILE A 119 -8.74 -9.45 4.25
CA ILE A 119 -8.42 -10.74 3.63
C ILE A 119 -6.91 -10.93 3.49
N SER A 120 -6.22 -9.92 2.97
CA SER A 120 -4.77 -9.95 2.76
C SER A 120 -3.99 -9.94 4.07
N LEU A 121 -4.41 -9.14 5.06
CA LEU A 121 -3.83 -9.13 6.41
C LEU A 121 -3.93 -10.50 7.10
N ASN A 122 -5.10 -11.15 6.99
CA ASN A 122 -5.28 -12.48 7.55
C ASN A 122 -4.48 -13.54 6.77
N GLY A 123 -4.49 -13.48 5.45
CA GLY A 123 -3.77 -14.41 4.57
C GLY A 123 -2.25 -14.35 4.75
N SER A 124 -1.70 -13.17 4.94
CA SER A 124 -0.27 -12.94 5.21
C SER A 124 0.15 -13.24 6.65
N GLY A 125 -0.80 -13.45 7.58
CA GLY A 125 -0.52 -13.58 9.00
C GLY A 125 -0.18 -12.28 9.72
N LEU A 126 -0.27 -11.13 9.06
CA LEU A 126 0.08 -9.82 9.61
C LEU A 126 -1.04 -9.23 10.49
N ALA A 127 -2.28 -9.75 10.41
CA ALA A 127 -3.42 -9.24 11.17
C ALA A 127 -3.18 -9.19 12.68
N ALA A 128 -2.41 -10.15 13.23
CA ALA A 128 -2.08 -10.18 14.65
C ALA A 128 -0.99 -9.16 15.07
N LEU A 129 -0.31 -8.56 14.10
CA LEU A 129 0.77 -7.60 14.32
C LEU A 129 0.32 -6.15 14.15
N VAL A 130 -0.72 -5.88 13.34
CA VAL A 130 -1.13 -4.53 12.97
C VAL A 130 -2.43 -4.15 13.69
N ASP A 131 -2.36 -3.18 14.60
CA ASP A 131 -3.52 -2.74 15.39
C ASP A 131 -4.28 -1.56 14.72
N ILE A 132 -3.57 -0.72 13.93
CA ILE A 132 -4.14 0.46 13.28
C ILE A 132 -4.01 0.30 11.76
N VAL A 133 -5.15 0.28 11.09
CA VAL A 133 -5.25 0.12 9.63
C VAL A 133 -6.22 1.16 9.08
N VAL A 134 -5.81 1.86 8.03
CA VAL A 134 -6.63 2.78 7.24
C VAL A 134 -6.78 2.22 5.84
N ALA A 135 -7.99 1.87 5.44
CA ALA A 135 -8.31 1.34 4.13
C ALA A 135 -8.76 2.45 3.16
N GLY A 136 -8.66 2.18 1.87
CA GLY A 136 -8.93 3.16 0.82
C GLY A 136 -10.40 3.64 0.76
N ASP A 137 -11.34 2.83 1.22
CA ASP A 137 -12.77 3.15 1.30
C ASP A 137 -13.19 3.80 2.64
N GLU A 138 -12.25 4.03 3.56
CA GLU A 138 -12.49 4.71 4.85
C GLU A 138 -12.10 6.19 4.83
N VAL A 139 -11.58 6.66 3.72
CA VAL A 139 -11.16 8.05 3.52
C VAL A 139 -11.86 8.67 2.30
N PRO A 140 -12.07 9.99 2.29
CA PRO A 140 -12.74 10.65 1.18
C PRO A 140 -12.01 10.48 -0.16
N ASN A 141 -10.68 10.54 -0.14
CA ASN A 141 -9.85 10.43 -1.35
C ASN A 141 -8.69 9.46 -1.09
N GLY A 142 -8.56 8.45 -1.97
CA GLY A 142 -7.42 7.53 -1.96
C GLY A 142 -6.12 8.21 -2.43
N LYS A 143 -4.97 7.53 -2.22
CA LYS A 143 -3.68 7.98 -2.75
C LYS A 143 -3.80 8.25 -4.27
N PRO A 144 -3.23 9.34 -4.78
CA PRO A 144 -2.19 10.20 -4.20
C PRO A 144 -2.68 11.32 -3.28
N ALA A 145 -3.97 11.37 -2.91
CA ALA A 145 -4.44 12.31 -1.89
C ALA A 145 -3.86 11.94 -0.51
N PRO A 146 -3.66 12.92 0.39
CA PRO A 146 -3.00 12.71 1.68
C PRO A 146 -3.86 12.02 2.73
N ASP A 147 -5.16 11.81 2.47
CA ASP A 147 -6.20 11.51 3.45
C ASP A 147 -5.88 10.27 4.29
N ALA A 148 -5.41 9.18 3.67
CA ALA A 148 -5.09 7.94 4.37
C ALA A 148 -3.91 8.11 5.35
N TYR A 149 -2.88 8.86 4.96
CA TYR A 149 -1.73 9.13 5.81
C TYR A 149 -2.06 10.10 6.95
N LEU A 150 -2.87 11.14 6.68
CA LEU A 150 -3.37 12.05 7.70
C LEU A 150 -4.21 11.29 8.72
N ARG A 151 -5.10 10.42 8.27
CA ARG A 151 -5.94 9.60 9.15
C ARG A 151 -5.10 8.63 9.99
N ALA A 152 -4.07 8.02 9.42
CA ALA A 152 -3.15 7.16 10.16
C ALA A 152 -2.40 7.94 11.26
N CYS A 153 -1.88 9.12 10.96
CA CYS A 153 -1.23 9.98 11.95
C CYS A 153 -2.20 10.42 13.06
N GLU A 154 -3.46 10.75 12.72
CA GLU A 154 -4.50 11.07 13.70
C GLU A 154 -4.76 9.91 14.67
N LEU A 155 -4.91 8.68 14.15
CA LEU A 155 -5.13 7.48 14.95
C LEU A 155 -3.92 7.12 15.84
N LEU A 156 -2.71 7.40 15.36
CA LEU A 156 -1.47 7.24 16.12
C LEU A 156 -1.26 8.35 17.16
N GLY A 157 -1.99 9.47 17.06
CA GLY A 157 -1.85 10.63 17.94
C GLY A 157 -0.55 11.42 17.73
N VAL A 158 0.00 11.42 16.50
CA VAL A 158 1.25 12.11 16.15
C VAL A 158 1.04 13.17 15.07
N ALA A 159 1.88 14.20 15.06
CA ALA A 159 1.91 15.12 13.93
C ALA A 159 2.58 14.46 12.70
N PRO A 160 2.10 14.71 11.46
CA PRO A 160 2.69 14.11 10.27
C PRO A 160 4.21 14.33 10.13
N GLY A 161 4.69 15.53 10.53
CA GLY A 161 6.12 15.85 10.48
C GLY A 161 7.01 15.07 11.46
N ASP A 162 6.42 14.38 12.44
CA ASP A 162 7.10 13.56 13.43
C ASP A 162 7.08 12.05 13.06
N ALA A 163 6.41 11.72 11.96
CA ALA A 163 6.29 10.36 11.45
C ALA A 163 7.09 10.16 10.17
N ILE A 164 7.43 8.89 9.90
CA ILE A 164 7.96 8.47 8.60
C ILE A 164 6.94 7.58 7.90
N ALA A 165 6.87 7.69 6.58
CA ALA A 165 6.15 6.76 5.72
C ALA A 165 7.14 5.82 5.04
N ILE A 166 6.81 4.54 4.98
CA ILE A 166 7.52 3.55 4.17
C ILE A 166 6.58 3.13 3.04
N GLU A 167 7.06 3.26 1.81
CA GLU A 167 6.29 3.07 0.59
C GLU A 167 7.07 2.31 -0.49
N ASP A 168 6.35 1.72 -1.43
CA ASP A 168 6.92 1.04 -2.58
C ASP A 168 6.61 1.76 -3.90
N SER A 169 5.53 2.56 -3.92
CA SER A 169 4.94 3.18 -5.10
C SER A 169 5.10 4.70 -5.13
N ARG A 170 5.17 5.27 -6.36
CA ARG A 170 5.18 6.73 -6.56
C ARG A 170 3.88 7.40 -6.09
N THR A 171 2.75 6.72 -6.31
CA THR A 171 1.42 7.20 -5.91
C THR A 171 1.32 7.35 -4.40
N GLY A 172 1.78 6.35 -3.66
CA GLY A 172 1.77 6.38 -2.21
C GLY A 172 2.81 7.35 -1.64
N ALA A 173 4.01 7.41 -2.22
CA ALA A 173 5.03 8.38 -1.83
C ALA A 173 4.55 9.83 -2.00
N ALA A 174 3.83 10.11 -3.10
CA ALA A 174 3.20 11.42 -3.32
C ALA A 174 2.15 11.74 -2.24
N ALA A 175 1.30 10.77 -1.87
CA ALA A 175 0.30 10.91 -0.83
C ALA A 175 0.93 11.20 0.54
N ALA A 176 1.94 10.43 0.93
CA ALA A 176 2.65 10.60 2.19
C ALA A 176 3.35 11.96 2.28
N ARG A 177 3.99 12.40 1.19
CA ARG A 177 4.60 13.74 1.11
C ARG A 177 3.57 14.85 1.19
N ALA A 178 2.42 14.69 0.51
CA ALA A 178 1.32 15.66 0.57
C ALA A 178 0.73 15.76 1.99
N ALA A 179 0.73 14.67 2.75
CA ALA A 179 0.35 14.64 4.15
C ALA A 179 1.39 15.27 5.09
N GLY A 180 2.62 15.49 4.62
CA GLY A 180 3.69 16.09 5.39
C GLY A 180 4.59 15.11 6.15
N LEU A 181 4.52 13.82 5.84
CA LEU A 181 5.43 12.82 6.39
C LEU A 181 6.81 12.88 5.69
N TRP A 182 7.82 12.42 6.39
CA TRP A 182 9.09 12.10 5.77
C TRP A 182 8.98 10.71 5.13
N VAL A 183 9.37 10.57 3.85
CA VAL A 183 9.10 9.37 3.07
C VAL A 183 10.40 8.64 2.75
N ALA A 184 10.43 7.35 3.03
CA ALA A 184 11.40 6.40 2.49
C ALA A 184 10.70 5.41 1.56
N MET A 185 11.36 5.05 0.46
CA MET A 185 10.84 4.07 -0.50
C MET A 185 11.70 2.81 -0.56
N ILE A 186 10.99 1.67 -0.67
CA ILE A 186 11.51 0.38 -1.14
C ILE A 186 10.79 0.11 -2.46
N PRO A 187 11.31 0.60 -3.60
CA PRO A 187 10.52 0.65 -4.83
C PRO A 187 10.26 -0.76 -5.39
N SER A 188 9.01 -1.05 -5.69
CA SER A 188 8.57 -2.26 -6.41
C SER A 188 8.66 -2.11 -7.94
N GLY A 189 8.86 -0.88 -8.43
CA GLY A 189 8.93 -0.55 -9.85
C GLY A 189 9.78 0.68 -10.16
N PRO A 190 9.67 1.24 -11.37
CA PRO A 190 10.43 2.43 -11.76
C PRO A 190 10.14 3.60 -10.83
N SER A 191 11.20 4.19 -10.28
CA SER A 191 11.14 5.32 -9.35
C SER A 191 12.11 6.43 -9.78
N ASP A 192 11.83 7.67 -9.33
CA ASP A 192 12.67 8.84 -9.54
C ASP A 192 13.26 9.29 -8.20
N PRO A 193 14.53 9.76 -8.14
CA PRO A 193 15.12 10.27 -6.91
C PRO A 193 14.31 11.36 -6.19
N SER A 194 13.42 12.06 -6.90
CA SER A 194 12.53 13.06 -6.32
C SER A 194 11.26 12.48 -5.67
N ASP A 195 10.96 11.20 -5.86
CA ASP A 195 9.74 10.59 -5.33
C ASP A 195 9.77 10.49 -3.80
N ALA A 196 10.94 10.25 -3.20
CA ALA A 196 11.10 10.09 -1.76
C ALA A 196 12.25 10.92 -1.18
N HIS A 197 12.35 10.97 0.15
CA HIS A 197 13.45 11.59 0.86
C HIS A 197 14.66 10.64 1.02
N ALA A 198 14.39 9.34 1.01
CA ALA A 198 15.39 8.28 1.01
C ALA A 198 14.87 7.04 0.25
N PHE A 199 15.82 6.21 -0.18
CA PHE A 199 15.55 4.91 -0.76
C PHE A 199 16.23 3.85 0.09
N LEU A 200 15.51 2.77 0.33
CA LEU A 200 15.93 1.61 1.09
C LEU A 200 15.99 0.39 0.16
N SER A 201 16.81 -0.59 0.52
CA SER A 201 16.95 -1.83 -0.24
C SER A 201 15.91 -2.89 0.13
N SER A 202 15.41 -2.86 1.38
CA SER A 202 14.47 -3.83 1.95
C SER A 202 13.89 -3.31 3.26
N LEU A 203 12.95 -4.05 3.85
CA LEU A 203 12.45 -3.80 5.21
C LEU A 203 13.50 -4.08 6.29
N ASP A 204 14.56 -4.87 5.99
CA ASP A 204 15.71 -5.13 6.86
C ASP A 204 16.90 -4.18 6.57
N ASP A 205 16.66 -3.06 5.89
CA ASP A 205 17.75 -2.11 5.59
C ASP A 205 18.34 -1.53 6.90
N PRO A 206 19.67 -1.59 7.08
CA PRO A 206 20.32 -1.07 8.29
C PRO A 206 20.04 0.41 8.58
N ALA A 207 19.80 1.21 7.55
CA ALA A 207 19.41 2.61 7.73
C ALA A 207 18.03 2.74 8.39
N LEU A 208 17.06 1.90 7.99
CA LEU A 208 15.73 1.87 8.60
C LEU A 208 15.84 1.48 10.09
N HIS A 209 16.58 0.43 10.39
CA HIS A 209 16.81 -0.02 11.76
C HIS A 209 17.48 1.07 12.62
N ALA A 210 18.48 1.76 12.09
CA ALA A 210 19.12 2.87 12.78
C ALA A 210 18.16 4.05 13.03
N TRP A 211 17.29 4.38 12.08
CA TRP A 211 16.32 5.47 12.26
C TRP A 211 15.27 5.17 13.33
N LEU A 212 14.93 3.90 13.48
CA LEU A 212 13.90 3.43 14.41
C LEU A 212 14.47 2.94 15.74
N ALA A 213 15.80 3.05 15.93
CA ALA A 213 16.53 2.59 17.12
C ALA A 213 16.23 1.11 17.44
N LEU A 214 16.24 0.24 16.41
CA LEU A 214 15.94 -1.18 16.53
C LEU A 214 17.20 -2.05 16.79
N GLY A 215 18.39 -1.44 16.79
CA GLY A 215 19.68 -2.10 17.06
C GLY A 215 19.94 -2.39 18.51
#